data_b0f27b778a8b28c8e96373b2f6a4f375
#
_entry.id   b0f27b778a8b28c8e96373b2f6a4f375
#
_cell.length_a   1.000
_cell.length_b   1.000
_cell.length_c   1.000
_cell.angle_alpha   90.00
_cell.angle_beta   90.00
_cell.angle_gamma   90.00
#
_symmetry.space_group_name_H-M   'P 1'
#
loop_
_entity.id
_entity.type
_entity.pdbx_description
1 polymer ?
#
loop_
_entity_poly.entity_id
_entity_poly.type
_entity_poly.pdbx_seq_one_letter_code
_entity_poly.pdbx_strand_id
1 'polypeptide(L)'
;MLTVLALGLLVGLRHALEADHIAAVTSLASGSGSLLERVKVAAIWGSGHAAALMILGGALVALGTALPEPVARGLEIAAGGMLIALGVDVMRRLRARRVHVHVHQHGDGVRHLHAHAHDATSHRAPAAHDHRHVRTLLPRALAVGGIHGLAGSGALVVLSMQTLGSGMLAVAYVACFAVGSILGMVAFSLMLTLPFALSPRLLELTAGRLDAAVGVVTISIGCWMALQAAAF
;
A
#
# COMPACT_ATOMS: atom_id res chain seq x y z
N MET A 1 -20.63 1.62 25.26
CA MET A 1 -19.73 0.57 24.77
C MET A 1 -19.88 0.33 23.27
N LEU A 2 -21.05 -0.10 22.78
CA LEU A 2 -21.26 -0.37 21.35
C LEU A 2 -20.94 0.83 20.44
N THR A 3 -21.33 2.03 20.82
CA THR A 3 -21.06 3.28 20.10
C THR A 3 -19.56 3.55 19.92
N VAL A 4 -18.76 3.29 20.96
CA VAL A 4 -17.29 3.48 20.94
C VAL A 4 -16.63 2.47 19.98
N LEU A 5 -17.09 1.21 20.01
CA LEU A 5 -16.56 0.18 19.11
C LEU A 5 -16.94 0.46 17.65
N ALA A 6 -18.18 0.88 17.41
CA ALA A 6 -18.63 1.30 16.07
C ALA A 6 -17.82 2.51 15.57
N LEU A 7 -17.55 3.47 16.45
CA LEU A 7 -16.70 4.62 16.13
C LEU A 7 -15.28 4.18 15.77
N GLY A 8 -14.67 3.26 16.52
CA GLY A 8 -13.35 2.69 16.20
C GLY A 8 -13.33 2.09 14.80
N LEU A 9 -14.33 1.28 14.45
CA LEU A 9 -14.45 0.66 13.13
C LEU A 9 -14.57 1.72 12.02
N LEU A 10 -15.44 2.72 12.20
CA LEU A 10 -15.65 3.78 11.21
C LEU A 10 -14.43 4.67 11.03
N VAL A 11 -13.74 5.02 12.12
CA VAL A 11 -12.51 5.81 12.06
C VAL A 11 -11.40 4.99 11.37
N GLY A 12 -11.31 3.68 11.63
CA GLY A 12 -10.38 2.80 10.92
C GLY A 12 -10.68 2.71 9.42
N LEU A 13 -11.94 2.58 9.01
CA LEU A 13 -12.35 2.62 7.60
C LEU A 13 -11.93 3.94 6.94
N ARG A 14 -12.18 5.07 7.61
CA ARG A 14 -11.79 6.39 7.11
C ARG A 14 -10.27 6.53 6.99
N HIS A 15 -9.54 6.06 7.99
CA HIS A 15 -8.08 6.10 8.04
C HIS A 15 -7.45 5.38 6.83
N ALA A 16 -8.01 4.27 6.41
CA ALA A 16 -7.55 3.56 5.20
C ALA A 16 -7.68 4.39 3.90
N LEU A 17 -8.44 5.48 3.92
CA LEU A 17 -8.62 6.40 2.78
C LEU A 17 -7.69 7.62 2.87
N GLU A 18 -6.77 7.69 3.81
CA GLU A 18 -5.76 8.73 3.87
C GLU A 18 -4.77 8.59 2.70
N ALA A 19 -4.25 9.73 2.23
CA ALA A 19 -3.49 9.80 0.98
C ALA A 19 -2.24 8.91 0.97
N ASP A 20 -1.56 8.77 2.10
CA ASP A 20 -0.39 7.92 2.30
C ASP A 20 -0.72 6.42 2.23
N HIS A 21 -1.87 6.00 2.78
CA HIS A 21 -2.38 4.63 2.69
C HIS A 21 -2.76 4.27 1.26
N ILE A 22 -3.48 5.18 0.59
CA ILE A 22 -3.83 5.04 -0.82
C ILE A 22 -2.56 4.90 -1.67
N ALA A 23 -1.57 5.76 -1.46
CA ALA A 23 -0.31 5.73 -2.17
C ALA A 23 0.47 4.42 -1.93
N ALA A 24 0.54 3.94 -0.68
CA ALA A 24 1.21 2.69 -0.33
C ALA A 24 0.55 1.48 -0.98
N VAL A 25 -0.79 1.32 -0.82
CA VAL A 25 -1.54 0.19 -1.38
C VAL A 25 -1.45 0.16 -2.90
N THR A 26 -1.65 1.30 -3.56
CA THR A 26 -1.58 1.38 -5.03
C THR A 26 -0.19 1.07 -5.56
N SER A 27 0.87 1.56 -4.89
CA SER A 27 2.26 1.30 -5.27
C SER A 27 2.64 -0.17 -5.08
N LEU A 28 2.19 -0.82 -4.01
CA LEU A 28 2.41 -2.24 -3.75
C LEU A 28 1.62 -3.12 -4.72
N ALA A 29 0.38 -2.75 -5.02
CA ALA A 29 -0.49 -3.47 -5.95
C ALA A 29 -0.09 -3.26 -7.42
N SER A 30 0.67 -2.20 -7.73
CA SER A 30 1.22 -1.93 -9.04
C SER A 30 2.18 -3.06 -9.45
N GLY A 31 1.81 -3.80 -10.49
CA GLY A 31 2.57 -4.99 -10.94
C GLY A 31 2.01 -6.33 -10.50
N SER A 32 0.98 -6.38 -9.65
CA SER A 32 0.23 -7.61 -9.38
C SER A 32 -0.68 -7.94 -10.57
N GLY A 33 -0.69 -9.22 -11.00
CA GLY A 33 -1.41 -9.62 -12.22
C GLY A 33 -2.92 -9.76 -12.04
N SER A 34 -3.37 -10.37 -10.94
CA SER A 34 -4.79 -10.73 -10.72
C SER A 34 -5.44 -9.88 -9.62
N LEU A 35 -6.78 -9.75 -9.69
CA LEU A 35 -7.58 -9.11 -8.66
C LEU A 35 -7.32 -9.73 -7.27
N LEU A 36 -7.28 -11.06 -7.21
CA LEU A 36 -7.07 -11.79 -5.95
C LEU A 36 -5.68 -11.49 -5.35
N GLU A 37 -4.65 -11.35 -6.17
CA GLU A 37 -3.30 -10.98 -5.72
C GLU A 37 -3.27 -9.58 -5.12
N ARG A 38 -3.92 -8.62 -5.74
CA ARG A 38 -4.02 -7.24 -5.23
C ARG A 38 -4.76 -7.18 -3.90
N VAL A 39 -5.86 -7.91 -3.78
CA VAL A 39 -6.61 -8.05 -2.52
C VAL A 39 -5.76 -8.69 -1.43
N LYS A 40 -5.02 -9.77 -1.74
CA LYS A 40 -4.09 -10.40 -0.79
C LYS A 40 -2.99 -9.44 -0.34
N VAL A 41 -2.40 -8.70 -1.24
CA VAL A 41 -1.37 -7.70 -0.93
C VAL A 41 -1.95 -6.63 0.01
N ALA A 42 -3.14 -6.09 -0.28
CA ALA A 42 -3.80 -5.09 0.56
C ALA A 42 -4.15 -5.65 1.95
N ALA A 43 -4.67 -6.88 2.03
CA ALA A 43 -5.01 -7.53 3.29
C ALA A 43 -3.77 -7.78 4.16
N ILE A 44 -2.68 -8.28 3.58
CA ILE A 44 -1.44 -8.57 4.30
C ILE A 44 -0.75 -7.28 4.74
N TRP A 45 -0.73 -6.26 3.87
CA TRP A 45 -0.23 -4.94 4.23
C TRP A 45 -1.05 -4.34 5.38
N GLY A 46 -2.39 -4.37 5.29
CA GLY A 46 -3.28 -3.94 6.36
C GLY A 46 -3.10 -4.73 7.66
N SER A 47 -2.82 -6.04 7.57
CA SER A 47 -2.54 -6.85 8.75
C SER A 47 -1.22 -6.46 9.43
N GLY A 48 -0.17 -6.15 8.65
CA GLY A 48 1.08 -5.62 9.19
C GLY A 48 0.89 -4.27 9.89
N HIS A 49 0.13 -3.38 9.25
CA HIS A 49 -0.25 -2.09 9.81
C HIS A 49 -1.03 -2.23 11.13
N ALA A 50 -2.07 -3.04 11.13
CA ALA A 50 -2.89 -3.31 12.30
C ALA A 50 -2.09 -3.94 13.45
N ALA A 51 -1.22 -4.92 13.15
CA ALA A 51 -0.36 -5.55 14.15
C ALA A 51 0.60 -4.54 14.79
N ALA A 52 1.22 -3.68 13.99
CA ALA A 52 2.12 -2.63 14.51
C ALA A 52 1.37 -1.65 15.41
N LEU A 53 0.17 -1.21 15.03
CA LEU A 53 -0.69 -0.36 15.85
C LEU A 53 -1.08 -1.02 17.17
N MET A 54 -1.49 -2.30 17.13
CA MET A 54 -1.88 -3.04 18.33
C MET A 54 -0.70 -3.22 19.28
N ILE A 55 0.48 -3.52 18.75
CA ILE A 55 1.69 -3.69 19.57
C ILE A 55 2.11 -2.34 20.18
N LEU A 56 2.25 -1.30 19.37
CA LEU A 56 2.66 0.02 19.84
C LEU A 56 1.62 0.62 20.79
N GLY A 57 0.36 0.68 20.35
CA GLY A 57 -0.73 1.22 21.15
C GLY A 57 -0.94 0.46 22.45
N GLY A 58 -0.92 -0.88 22.38
CA GLY A 58 -1.01 -1.73 23.57
C GLY A 58 0.16 -1.52 24.55
N ALA A 59 1.38 -1.38 24.03
CA ALA A 59 2.55 -1.09 24.87
C ALA A 59 2.45 0.28 25.55
N LEU A 60 2.04 1.33 24.82
CA LEU A 60 1.87 2.68 25.38
C LEU A 60 0.77 2.73 26.44
N VAL A 61 -0.32 1.98 26.24
CA VAL A 61 -1.38 1.84 27.26
C VAL A 61 -0.86 1.11 28.50
N ALA A 62 -0.16 0.00 28.31
CA ALA A 62 0.37 -0.79 29.43
C ALA A 62 1.40 -0.01 30.25
N LEU A 63 2.18 0.85 29.60
CA LEU A 63 3.18 1.71 30.24
C LEU A 63 2.59 3.01 30.82
N GLY A 64 1.34 3.34 30.50
CA GLY A 64 0.71 4.61 30.89
C GLY A 64 1.42 5.86 30.35
N THR A 65 2.10 5.74 29.19
CA THR A 65 2.91 6.82 28.60
C THR A 65 2.42 7.17 27.21
N ALA A 66 2.68 8.42 26.78
CA ALA A 66 2.55 8.83 25.40
C ALA A 66 3.85 8.55 24.63
N LEU A 67 3.74 8.48 23.30
CA LEU A 67 4.91 8.36 22.44
C LEU A 67 5.75 9.66 22.53
N PRO A 68 7.07 9.56 22.84
CA PRO A 68 7.92 10.74 22.87
C PRO A 68 8.00 11.41 21.50
N GLU A 69 7.90 12.74 21.48
CA GLU A 69 7.90 13.55 20.26
C GLU A 69 9.03 13.22 19.27
N PRO A 70 10.32 13.07 19.71
CA PRO A 70 11.39 12.73 18.78
C PRO A 70 11.22 11.34 18.13
N VAL A 71 10.60 10.40 18.86
CA VAL A 71 10.33 9.04 18.34
C VAL A 71 9.20 9.10 17.32
N ALA A 72 8.10 9.81 17.63
CA ALA A 72 6.99 10.02 16.70
C ALA A 72 7.49 10.62 15.38
N ARG A 73 8.26 11.69 15.47
CA ARG A 73 8.90 12.36 14.32
C ARG A 73 9.81 11.43 13.52
N GLY A 74 10.64 10.65 14.19
CA GLY A 74 11.51 9.66 13.53
C GLY A 74 10.71 8.62 12.74
N LEU A 75 9.60 8.16 13.29
CA LEU A 75 8.70 7.22 12.63
C LEU A 75 8.00 7.85 11.40
N GLU A 76 7.56 9.10 11.49
CA GLU A 76 6.96 9.83 10.36
C GLU A 76 7.96 10.04 9.22
N ILE A 77 9.21 10.39 9.53
CA ILE A 77 10.29 10.48 8.54
C ILE A 77 10.53 9.11 7.89
N ALA A 78 10.54 8.03 8.68
CA ALA A 78 10.72 6.68 8.17
C ALA A 78 9.58 6.26 7.22
N ALA A 79 8.32 6.61 7.56
CA ALA A 79 7.17 6.35 6.69
C ALA A 79 7.25 7.17 5.39
N GLY A 80 7.60 8.44 5.46
CA GLY A 80 7.84 9.26 4.28
C GLY A 80 8.93 8.69 3.38
N GLY A 81 10.06 8.27 3.96
CA GLY A 81 11.15 7.59 3.25
C GLY A 81 10.72 6.28 2.59
N MET A 82 9.89 5.50 3.27
CA MET A 82 9.31 4.27 2.74
C MET A 82 8.41 4.56 1.52
N LEU A 83 7.56 5.58 1.57
CA LEU A 83 6.72 5.98 0.42
C LEU A 83 7.59 6.41 -0.76
N ILE A 84 8.64 7.18 -0.52
CA ILE A 84 9.61 7.56 -1.57
C ILE A 84 10.21 6.30 -2.20
N ALA A 85 10.65 5.34 -1.40
CA ALA A 85 11.23 4.09 -1.90
C ALA A 85 10.22 3.27 -2.73
N LEU A 86 8.94 3.21 -2.30
CA LEU A 86 7.87 2.54 -3.05
C LEU A 86 7.60 3.23 -4.39
N GLY A 87 7.49 4.55 -4.41
CA GLY A 87 7.26 5.32 -5.63
C GLY A 87 8.44 5.19 -6.61
N VAL A 88 9.68 5.23 -6.12
CA VAL A 88 10.89 4.99 -6.92
C VAL A 88 10.89 3.57 -7.50
N ASP A 89 10.46 2.57 -6.74
CA ASP A 89 10.36 1.20 -7.22
C ASP A 89 9.31 1.05 -8.33
N VAL A 90 8.16 1.74 -8.22
CA VAL A 90 7.16 1.81 -9.31
C VAL A 90 7.78 2.44 -10.56
N MET A 91 8.49 3.55 -10.42
CA MET A 91 9.15 4.23 -11.55
C MET A 91 10.25 3.38 -12.19
N ARG A 92 11.04 2.64 -11.40
CA ARG A 92 12.05 1.71 -11.90
C ARG A 92 11.42 0.58 -12.70
N ARG A 93 10.34 -0.02 -12.18
CA ARG A 93 9.59 -1.07 -12.90
C ARG A 93 9.00 -0.56 -14.20
N LEU A 94 8.45 0.65 -14.20
CA LEU A 94 7.93 1.29 -15.41
C LEU A 94 9.01 1.49 -16.48
N ARG A 95 10.21 1.96 -16.07
CA ARG A 95 11.36 2.12 -16.99
C ARG A 95 11.90 0.78 -17.49
N ALA A 96 11.89 -0.27 -16.65
CA ALA A 96 12.31 -1.61 -17.04
C ALA A 96 11.33 -2.29 -18.03
N ARG A 97 10.04 -1.92 -17.96
CA ARG A 97 9.04 -2.31 -18.96
C ARG A 97 9.22 -1.51 -20.25
N ARG A 98 10.35 -1.66 -20.94
CA ARG A 98 10.51 -1.09 -22.28
C ARG A 98 9.57 -1.81 -23.22
N VAL A 99 8.50 -1.14 -23.63
CA VAL A 99 7.66 -1.59 -24.75
C VAL A 99 8.47 -1.39 -26.00
N HIS A 100 9.01 -2.47 -26.56
CA HIS A 100 9.60 -2.45 -27.89
C HIS A 100 8.47 -2.68 -28.87
N VAL A 101 8.22 -1.68 -29.71
CA VAL A 101 7.32 -1.81 -30.87
C VAL A 101 8.18 -2.20 -32.04
N HIS A 102 8.03 -3.42 -32.56
CA HIS A 102 8.67 -3.78 -33.82
C HIS A 102 7.64 -4.27 -34.81
N VAL A 103 7.97 -4.04 -36.08
CA VAL A 103 7.23 -4.56 -37.21
C VAL A 103 7.83 -5.92 -37.55
N HIS A 104 7.05 -6.98 -37.40
CA HIS A 104 7.41 -8.29 -37.91
C HIS A 104 6.76 -8.55 -39.24
N GLN A 105 7.53 -9.15 -40.15
CA GLN A 105 7.04 -9.66 -41.42
C GLN A 105 7.13 -11.19 -41.35
N HIS A 106 5.99 -11.86 -41.42
CA HIS A 106 5.93 -13.30 -41.54
C HIS A 106 6.13 -13.71 -43.02
N GLY A 107 6.50 -14.97 -43.24
CA GLY A 107 6.81 -15.48 -44.56
C GLY A 107 5.64 -15.46 -45.60
N ASP A 108 4.45 -15.11 -45.13
CA ASP A 108 3.23 -14.90 -45.92
C ASP A 108 3.03 -13.44 -46.35
N GLY A 109 3.98 -12.56 -46.11
CA GLY A 109 3.95 -11.17 -46.58
C GLY A 109 3.12 -10.20 -45.74
N VAL A 110 2.43 -10.67 -44.70
CA VAL A 110 1.59 -9.82 -43.86
C VAL A 110 2.46 -9.08 -42.83
N ARG A 111 2.45 -7.74 -42.90
CA ARG A 111 3.07 -6.85 -41.89
C ARG A 111 2.03 -6.45 -40.88
N HIS A 112 2.29 -6.74 -39.60
CA HIS A 112 1.47 -6.23 -38.51
C HIS A 112 2.34 -5.67 -37.40
N LEU A 113 1.81 -4.64 -36.74
CA LEU A 113 2.43 -3.95 -35.64
C LEU A 113 1.84 -4.53 -34.34
N HIS A 114 2.69 -5.10 -33.48
CA HIS A 114 2.24 -5.44 -32.16
C HIS A 114 3.30 -5.06 -31.11
N ALA A 115 2.84 -4.72 -29.93
CA ALA A 115 3.66 -4.33 -28.80
C ALA A 115 3.89 -5.53 -27.90
N HIS A 116 5.15 -5.89 -27.65
CA HIS A 116 5.54 -6.88 -26.66
C HIS A 116 6.26 -6.23 -25.50
N ALA A 117 5.94 -6.63 -24.28
CA ALA A 117 6.76 -6.35 -23.12
C ALA A 117 7.74 -7.52 -22.92
N HIS A 118 9.03 -7.29 -23.12
CA HIS A 118 10.06 -8.25 -22.79
C HIS A 118 10.69 -7.89 -21.44
N ASP A 119 10.76 -8.86 -20.53
CA ASP A 119 11.71 -8.78 -19.43
C ASP A 119 13.12 -8.89 -20.01
N ALA A 120 14.00 -7.98 -19.62
CA ALA A 120 15.34 -7.79 -20.19
C ALA A 120 16.31 -8.99 -20.06
N THR A 121 15.85 -10.14 -19.57
CA THR A 121 16.70 -11.29 -19.24
C THR A 121 16.34 -12.62 -19.89
N SER A 122 15.31 -12.70 -20.76
CA SER A 122 14.95 -14.01 -21.32
C SER A 122 14.76 -14.01 -22.82
N HIS A 123 15.81 -14.39 -23.56
CA HIS A 123 15.71 -14.96 -24.92
C HIS A 123 15.29 -16.44 -24.89
N ARG A 124 14.35 -16.84 -24.06
CA ARG A 124 13.87 -18.22 -24.00
C ARG A 124 12.36 -18.28 -24.07
N ALA A 125 11.88 -19.35 -24.73
CA ALA A 125 10.50 -19.75 -25.06
C ALA A 125 9.42 -19.35 -24.03
N PRO A 126 8.10 -19.37 -24.42
CA PRO A 126 7.00 -18.93 -23.57
C PRO A 126 7.07 -19.66 -22.25
N ALA A 127 7.64 -19.01 -21.25
CA ALA A 127 7.81 -19.54 -19.92
C ALA A 127 6.45 -19.56 -19.24
N ALA A 128 6.12 -20.71 -18.67
CA ALA A 128 5.00 -20.89 -17.75
C ALA A 128 4.92 -19.68 -16.79
N HIS A 129 3.73 -19.14 -16.62
CA HIS A 129 3.44 -18.03 -15.73
C HIS A 129 4.09 -18.24 -14.37
N ASP A 130 5.16 -17.47 -14.08
CA ASP A 130 5.96 -17.65 -12.87
C ASP A 130 5.22 -17.07 -11.66
N HIS A 131 4.58 -17.95 -10.91
CA HIS A 131 3.92 -17.62 -9.63
C HIS A 131 4.90 -17.19 -8.50
N ARG A 132 6.19 -17.05 -8.83
CA ARG A 132 7.24 -16.64 -7.88
C ARG A 132 7.06 -15.21 -7.36
N HIS A 133 6.50 -14.30 -8.15
CA HIS A 133 6.38 -12.89 -7.78
C HIS A 133 5.47 -12.66 -6.55
N VAL A 134 4.41 -13.44 -6.38
CA VAL A 134 3.47 -13.27 -5.25
C VAL A 134 4.13 -13.62 -3.92
N ARG A 135 4.92 -14.71 -3.86
CA ARG A 135 5.56 -15.15 -2.61
C ARG A 135 6.57 -14.15 -2.05
N THR A 136 7.18 -13.33 -2.89
CA THR A 136 8.11 -12.26 -2.48
C THR A 136 7.41 -10.95 -2.13
N LEU A 137 6.22 -10.70 -2.69
CA LEU A 137 5.43 -9.49 -2.41
C LEU A 137 4.77 -9.52 -1.03
N LEU A 138 4.35 -10.71 -0.55
CA LEU A 138 3.62 -10.81 0.72
C LEU A 138 4.46 -10.41 1.95
N PRO A 139 5.69 -10.90 2.17
CA PRO A 139 6.51 -10.46 3.30
C PRO A 139 6.90 -8.97 3.18
N ARG A 140 7.10 -8.48 1.95
CA ARG A 140 7.32 -7.06 1.70
C ARG A 140 6.10 -6.22 2.08
N ALA A 141 4.89 -6.64 1.70
CA ALA A 141 3.66 -5.95 2.06
C ALA A 141 3.46 -5.92 3.58
N LEU A 142 3.72 -7.03 4.28
CA LEU A 142 3.64 -7.11 5.73
C LEU A 142 4.61 -6.14 6.40
N ALA A 143 5.87 -6.13 5.97
CA ALA A 143 6.92 -5.26 6.53
C ALA A 143 6.61 -3.78 6.28
N VAL A 144 6.20 -3.43 5.06
CA VAL A 144 5.81 -2.06 4.70
C VAL A 144 4.60 -1.61 5.51
N GLY A 145 3.59 -2.49 5.69
CA GLY A 145 2.44 -2.23 6.55
C GLY A 145 2.84 -1.99 8.01
N GLY A 146 3.75 -2.83 8.53
CA GLY A 146 4.27 -2.69 9.89
C GLY A 146 4.97 -1.34 10.12
N ILE A 147 5.88 -0.95 9.24
CA ILE A 147 6.57 0.35 9.31
C ILE A 147 5.57 1.49 9.25
N HIS A 148 4.58 1.42 8.35
CA HIS A 148 3.56 2.44 8.20
C HIS A 148 2.67 2.56 9.44
N GLY A 149 2.27 1.42 10.02
CA GLY A 149 1.45 1.39 11.23
C GLY A 149 2.14 1.94 12.47
N LEU A 150 3.47 1.89 12.52
CA LEU A 150 4.23 2.51 13.62
C LEU A 150 4.25 4.05 13.53
N ALA A 151 4.16 4.61 12.32
CA ALA A 151 4.44 6.01 12.07
C ALA A 151 3.23 6.96 12.23
N GLY A 152 2.16 6.76 11.49
CA GLY A 152 1.20 7.85 11.27
C GLY A 152 0.04 7.93 12.26
N SER A 153 -0.48 6.82 12.72
CA SER A 153 -1.76 6.76 13.46
C SER A 153 -1.60 6.54 14.96
N GLY A 154 -0.37 6.26 15.41
CA GLY A 154 -0.09 5.97 16.82
C GLY A 154 -0.53 7.10 17.76
N ALA A 155 -0.32 8.35 17.37
CA ALA A 155 -0.71 9.51 18.18
C ALA A 155 -2.23 9.65 18.32
N LEU A 156 -3.01 9.48 17.25
CA LEU A 156 -4.47 9.56 17.29
C LEU A 156 -5.09 8.40 18.09
N VAL A 157 -4.53 7.20 17.93
CA VAL A 157 -4.96 6.02 18.67
C VAL A 157 -4.67 6.17 20.16
N VAL A 158 -3.46 6.62 20.51
CA VAL A 158 -3.06 6.85 21.90
C VAL A 158 -3.91 7.95 22.55
N LEU A 159 -4.16 9.06 21.85
CA LEU A 159 -5.03 10.12 22.34
C LEU A 159 -6.45 9.62 22.59
N SER A 160 -6.99 8.82 21.68
CA SER A 160 -8.32 8.19 21.85
C SER A 160 -8.34 7.23 23.06
N MET A 161 -7.24 6.52 23.31
CA MET A 161 -7.10 5.62 24.46
C MET A 161 -7.10 6.36 25.79
N GLN A 162 -6.42 7.50 25.88
CA GLN A 162 -6.35 8.30 27.11
C GLN A 162 -7.72 8.89 27.49
N THR A 163 -8.59 9.14 26.52
CA THR A 163 -9.93 9.72 26.75
C THR A 163 -10.98 8.68 27.18
N LEU A 164 -10.74 7.38 26.98
CA LEU A 164 -11.74 6.33 27.20
C LEU A 164 -11.86 5.82 28.66
N GLY A 165 -10.97 6.22 29.56
CA GLY A 165 -11.07 5.95 30.99
C GLY A 165 -10.98 4.47 31.43
N SER A 166 -10.95 3.51 30.48
CA SER A 166 -10.83 2.07 30.72
C SER A 166 -9.88 1.44 29.72
N GLY A 167 -8.80 0.81 30.22
CA GLY A 167 -7.81 0.15 29.38
C GLY A 167 -8.40 -0.95 28.48
N MET A 168 -9.38 -1.72 28.98
CA MET A 168 -10.04 -2.75 28.20
C MET A 168 -10.85 -2.16 27.03
N LEU A 169 -11.56 -1.06 27.28
CA LEU A 169 -12.34 -0.37 26.25
C LEU A 169 -11.42 0.26 25.19
N ALA A 170 -10.28 0.78 25.63
CA ALA A 170 -9.25 1.32 24.75
C ALA A 170 -8.66 0.25 23.81
N VAL A 171 -8.28 -0.91 24.34
CA VAL A 171 -7.80 -2.04 23.52
C VAL A 171 -8.87 -2.52 22.54
N ALA A 172 -10.13 -2.63 22.98
CA ALA A 172 -11.23 -3.03 22.13
C ALA A 172 -11.50 -2.00 21.00
N TYR A 173 -11.39 -0.68 21.32
CA TYR A 173 -11.48 0.39 20.32
C TYR A 173 -10.39 0.26 19.25
N VAL A 174 -9.13 0.05 19.66
CA VAL A 174 -8.00 -0.11 18.71
C VAL A 174 -8.16 -1.38 17.87
N ALA A 175 -8.66 -2.46 18.46
CA ALA A 175 -8.94 -3.67 17.70
C ALA A 175 -10.02 -3.43 16.63
N CYS A 176 -11.11 -2.72 16.96
CA CYS A 176 -12.14 -2.33 15.99
C CYS A 176 -11.57 -1.38 14.91
N PHE A 177 -10.73 -0.41 15.31
CA PHE A 177 -10.03 0.47 14.39
C PHE A 177 -9.14 -0.34 13.42
N ALA A 178 -8.34 -1.27 13.93
CA ALA A 178 -7.48 -2.14 13.14
C ALA A 178 -8.28 -2.96 12.11
N VAL A 179 -9.40 -3.55 12.53
CA VAL A 179 -10.32 -4.27 11.62
C VAL A 179 -10.89 -3.33 10.57
N GLY A 180 -11.34 -2.14 10.97
CA GLY A 180 -11.84 -1.11 10.06
C GLY A 180 -10.81 -0.70 9.01
N SER A 181 -9.56 -0.50 9.44
CA SER A 181 -8.46 -0.15 8.54
C SER A 181 -8.18 -1.25 7.50
N ILE A 182 -8.12 -2.52 7.93
CA ILE A 182 -7.92 -3.65 7.01
C ILE A 182 -9.07 -3.72 5.98
N LEU A 183 -10.32 -3.63 6.46
CA LEU A 183 -11.49 -3.66 5.58
C LEU A 183 -11.50 -2.50 4.59
N GLY A 184 -11.14 -1.30 5.05
CA GLY A 184 -11.03 -0.11 4.20
C GLY A 184 -9.97 -0.27 3.11
N MET A 185 -8.78 -0.77 3.45
CA MET A 185 -7.70 -1.01 2.50
C MET A 185 -8.07 -2.06 1.44
N VAL A 186 -8.73 -3.14 1.86
CA VAL A 186 -9.22 -4.18 0.95
C VAL A 186 -10.33 -3.62 0.05
N ALA A 187 -11.30 -2.92 0.61
CA ALA A 187 -12.40 -2.31 -0.15
C ALA A 187 -11.87 -1.29 -1.16
N PHE A 188 -10.92 -0.45 -0.76
CA PHE A 188 -10.26 0.50 -1.66
C PHE A 188 -9.47 -0.20 -2.78
N SER A 189 -8.72 -1.24 -2.45
CA SER A 189 -8.00 -2.05 -3.45
C SER A 189 -8.95 -2.68 -4.47
N LEU A 190 -10.11 -3.18 -4.02
CA LEU A 190 -11.17 -3.70 -4.89
C LEU A 190 -11.76 -2.61 -5.78
N MET A 191 -12.09 -1.46 -5.20
CA MET A 191 -12.66 -0.32 -5.93
C MET A 191 -11.74 0.16 -7.06
N LEU A 192 -10.43 0.23 -6.80
CA LEU A 192 -9.45 0.62 -7.82
C LEU A 192 -9.25 -0.44 -8.89
N THR A 193 -9.34 -1.72 -8.54
CA THR A 193 -8.98 -2.82 -9.46
C THR A 193 -10.15 -3.32 -10.29
N LEU A 194 -11.36 -3.23 -9.76
CA LEU A 194 -12.55 -3.78 -10.40
C LEU A 194 -12.81 -3.21 -11.82
N PRO A 195 -12.70 -1.89 -12.08
CA PRO A 195 -12.88 -1.34 -13.42
C PRO A 195 -11.91 -1.93 -14.44
N PHE A 196 -10.66 -2.17 -14.04
CA PHE A 196 -9.63 -2.75 -14.92
C PHE A 196 -9.82 -4.26 -15.14
N ALA A 197 -10.35 -4.97 -14.14
CA ALA A 197 -10.72 -6.37 -14.29
C ALA A 197 -11.91 -6.56 -15.24
N LEU A 198 -12.84 -5.61 -15.27
CA LEU A 198 -14.01 -5.62 -16.14
C LEU A 198 -13.72 -5.12 -17.55
N SER A 199 -12.68 -4.32 -17.76
CA SER A 199 -12.31 -3.76 -19.06
C SER A 199 -10.80 -3.87 -19.32
N PRO A 200 -10.33 -4.98 -19.92
CA PRO A 200 -8.91 -5.15 -20.27
C PRO A 200 -8.38 -4.06 -21.19
N ARG A 201 -9.21 -3.54 -22.11
CA ARG A 201 -8.84 -2.44 -23.02
C ARG A 201 -8.48 -1.15 -22.25
N LEU A 202 -9.21 -0.85 -21.17
CA LEU A 202 -8.92 0.31 -20.34
C LEU A 202 -7.55 0.16 -19.67
N LEU A 203 -7.22 -1.05 -19.23
CA LEU A 203 -5.93 -1.37 -18.64
C LEU A 203 -4.79 -1.17 -19.64
N GLU A 204 -4.91 -1.70 -20.86
CA GLU A 204 -3.88 -1.56 -21.90
C GLU A 204 -3.60 -0.09 -22.26
N LEU A 205 -4.65 0.74 -22.35
CA LEU A 205 -4.53 2.15 -22.71
C LEU A 205 -3.96 3.04 -21.60
N THR A 206 -4.16 2.66 -20.35
CA THR A 206 -3.90 3.55 -19.19
C THR A 206 -2.82 3.06 -18.25
N ALA A 207 -2.46 1.76 -18.25
CA ALA A 207 -1.57 1.15 -17.26
C ALA A 207 -0.25 1.91 -17.07
N GLY A 208 0.47 2.24 -18.13
CA GLY A 208 1.73 2.95 -18.04
C GLY A 208 1.61 4.38 -17.48
N ARG A 209 0.53 5.08 -17.86
CA ARG A 209 0.26 6.44 -17.35
C ARG A 209 -0.18 6.41 -15.89
N LEU A 210 -0.98 5.43 -15.51
CA LEU A 210 -1.41 5.22 -14.13
C LEU A 210 -0.23 4.85 -13.24
N ASP A 211 0.63 3.91 -13.64
CA ASP A 211 1.83 3.55 -12.89
C ASP A 211 2.76 4.77 -12.72
N ALA A 212 2.93 5.59 -13.77
CA ALA A 212 3.71 6.83 -13.67
C ALA A 212 3.07 7.82 -12.68
N ALA A 213 1.77 8.05 -12.77
CA ALA A 213 1.05 8.95 -11.86
C ALA A 213 1.13 8.45 -10.40
N VAL A 214 0.90 7.15 -10.18
CA VAL A 214 1.04 6.51 -8.86
C VAL A 214 2.46 6.72 -8.31
N GLY A 215 3.49 6.44 -9.10
CA GLY A 215 4.88 6.61 -8.67
C GLY A 215 5.21 8.06 -8.29
N VAL A 216 4.81 9.03 -9.11
CA VAL A 216 5.04 10.46 -8.85
C VAL A 216 4.28 10.91 -7.61
N VAL A 217 2.99 10.61 -7.50
CA VAL A 217 2.15 11.00 -6.35
C VAL A 217 2.69 10.40 -5.06
N THR A 218 3.08 9.12 -5.08
CA THR A 218 3.63 8.43 -3.90
C THR A 218 4.94 9.07 -3.44
N ILE A 219 5.86 9.42 -4.36
CA ILE A 219 7.08 10.15 -4.04
C ILE A 219 6.75 11.53 -3.43
N SER A 220 5.81 12.27 -4.04
CA SER A 220 5.44 13.61 -3.57
C SER A 220 4.85 13.59 -2.17
N ILE A 221 3.97 12.63 -1.87
CA ILE A 221 3.40 12.44 -0.52
C ILE A 221 4.51 12.09 0.48
N GLY A 222 5.41 11.16 0.12
CA GLY A 222 6.51 10.76 0.98
C GLY A 222 7.48 11.92 1.28
N CYS A 223 7.81 12.74 0.29
CA CYS A 223 8.62 13.94 0.47
C CYS A 223 7.92 14.96 1.38
N TRP A 224 6.63 15.20 1.15
CA TRP A 224 5.85 16.13 1.97
C TRP A 224 5.79 15.68 3.44
N MET A 225 5.51 14.41 3.71
CA MET A 225 5.51 13.86 5.07
C MET A 225 6.88 14.00 5.76
N ALA A 226 7.95 13.60 5.07
CA ALA A 226 9.29 13.69 5.63
C ALA A 226 9.72 15.13 5.92
N LEU A 227 9.37 16.09 5.04
CA LEU A 227 9.65 17.50 5.22
C LEU A 227 8.84 18.10 6.37
N GLN A 228 7.56 17.78 6.48
CA GLN A 228 6.74 18.21 7.63
C GLN A 228 7.32 17.70 8.95
N ALA A 229 7.62 16.41 9.02
CA ALA A 229 8.20 15.84 10.24
C ALA A 229 9.58 16.40 10.59
N ALA A 230 10.36 16.86 9.62
CA ALA A 230 11.66 17.49 9.84
C ALA A 230 11.58 18.97 10.23
N ALA A 231 10.46 19.66 9.90
CA ALA A 231 10.30 21.11 10.12
C ALA A 231 9.82 21.48 11.54
N PHE A 232 9.23 20.54 12.26
CA PHE A 232 8.70 20.71 13.61
C PHE A 232 9.42 19.82 14.63
#